data_8e5a25a680f4772a39cce02af6ca351e
#
_entry.id   8e5a25a680f4772a39cce02af6ca351e
#
_cell.length_a   1.000
_cell.length_b   1.000
_cell.length_c   1.000
_cell.angle_alpha   90.00
_cell.angle_beta   90.00
_cell.angle_gamma   90.00
#
_symmetry.space_group_name_H-M   'P 1'
#
loop_
_entity.id
_entity.type
_entity.pdbx_description
1 polymer ?
#
loop_
_entity_poly.entity_id
_entity_poly.type
_entity_poly.pdbx_seq_one_letter_code
_entity_poly.pdbx_strand_id
1 'polypeptide(L)'
;MAASVGRDERLRLFLAIRLPEPAVEALAGWQARELHGRVVPPENLHVTLAFLGSRPAGELPVILGVLERAAADAAPLRLDVTGYRESRSVGMLTLADEAGATAALAERLHAELEQLGVYRREARRWLPHVTVLRFRERPRLRPEPPSLGWMSSDAAAFLSRLHPPSPAATAARYEVLDSFRLGG
;
A
#
# COMPACT_ATOMS: atom_id res chain seq x y z
N MET A 1 -3.62 -19.19 -22.94
CA MET A 1 -2.32 -19.86 -22.67
C MET A 1 -1.65 -19.15 -21.51
N ALA A 2 -1.69 -19.75 -20.33
CA ALA A 2 -1.02 -19.22 -19.15
C ALA A 2 0.49 -19.34 -19.37
N ALA A 3 1.21 -18.22 -19.36
CA ALA A 3 2.67 -18.22 -19.39
C ALA A 3 3.15 -18.96 -18.15
N SER A 4 3.92 -20.04 -18.34
CA SER A 4 4.61 -20.75 -17.27
C SER A 4 5.60 -19.79 -16.63
N VAL A 5 5.26 -19.27 -15.45
CA VAL A 5 6.17 -18.50 -14.63
C VAL A 5 7.26 -19.45 -14.15
N GLY A 6 8.52 -19.25 -14.59
CA GLY A 6 9.63 -20.09 -14.21
C GLY A 6 9.82 -20.06 -12.69
N ARG A 7 10.14 -21.18 -12.05
CA ARG A 7 10.34 -21.32 -10.59
C ARG A 7 11.40 -20.36 -10.02
N ASP A 8 12.27 -19.82 -10.84
CA ASP A 8 13.33 -18.87 -10.45
C ASP A 8 12.96 -17.39 -10.66
N GLU A 9 11.76 -17.10 -11.19
CA GLU A 9 11.31 -15.72 -11.36
C GLU A 9 11.08 -15.06 -9.99
N ARG A 10 11.58 -13.84 -9.85
CA ARG A 10 11.43 -13.06 -8.62
C ARG A 10 10.44 -11.93 -8.83
N LEU A 11 9.49 -11.86 -7.92
CA LEU A 11 8.43 -10.86 -7.91
C LEU A 11 8.67 -9.87 -6.78
N ARG A 12 8.60 -8.56 -7.07
CA ARG A 12 8.64 -7.52 -6.04
C ARG A 12 7.24 -7.26 -5.53
N LEU A 13 6.94 -7.79 -4.33
CA LEU A 13 5.59 -7.87 -3.79
C LEU A 13 5.37 -6.93 -2.61
N PHE A 14 4.14 -6.45 -2.47
CA PHE A 14 3.62 -5.84 -1.25
C PHE A 14 2.12 -6.13 -1.10
N LEU A 15 1.64 -6.10 0.13
CA LEU A 15 0.23 -6.23 0.48
C LEU A 15 -0.29 -4.86 0.92
N ALA A 16 -1.48 -4.49 0.47
CA ALA A 16 -2.05 -3.18 0.77
C ALA A 16 -3.58 -3.20 0.77
N ILE A 17 -4.16 -2.24 1.49
CA ILE A 17 -5.57 -1.90 1.41
C ILE A 17 -5.76 -1.00 0.20
N ARG A 18 -6.77 -1.30 -0.61
CA ARG A 18 -7.19 -0.47 -1.73
C ARG A 18 -8.08 0.66 -1.24
N LEU A 19 -7.93 1.81 -1.83
CA LEU A 19 -8.85 2.93 -1.61
C LEU A 19 -10.06 2.78 -2.53
N PRO A 20 -11.28 3.12 -2.07
CA PRO A 20 -12.42 3.21 -2.97
C PRO A 20 -12.27 4.38 -3.95
N GLU A 21 -12.88 4.27 -5.12
CA GLU A 21 -12.76 5.26 -6.20
C GLU A 21 -13.03 6.70 -5.76
N PRO A 22 -14.09 7.01 -4.99
CA PRO A 22 -14.32 8.38 -4.53
C PRO A 22 -13.20 8.95 -3.68
N ALA A 23 -12.52 8.12 -2.87
CA ALA A 23 -11.37 8.55 -2.09
C ALA A 23 -10.14 8.82 -2.98
N VAL A 24 -9.91 7.97 -4.00
CA VAL A 24 -8.84 8.19 -4.98
C VAL A 24 -9.05 9.49 -5.74
N GLU A 25 -10.26 9.78 -6.21
CA GLU A 25 -10.60 11.01 -6.91
C GLU A 25 -10.42 12.26 -6.02
N ALA A 26 -10.91 12.20 -4.79
CA ALA A 26 -10.76 13.29 -3.83
C ALA A 26 -9.28 13.57 -3.50
N LEU A 27 -8.47 12.52 -3.33
CA LEU A 27 -7.04 12.65 -3.09
C LEU A 27 -6.30 13.19 -4.31
N ALA A 28 -6.65 12.73 -5.51
CA ALA A 28 -6.06 13.24 -6.76
C ALA A 28 -6.34 14.74 -6.94
N GLY A 29 -7.56 15.18 -6.67
CA GLY A 29 -7.94 16.59 -6.69
C GLY A 29 -7.18 17.42 -5.65
N TRP A 30 -7.00 16.89 -4.44
CA TRP A 30 -6.19 17.53 -3.40
C TRP A 30 -4.71 17.60 -3.80
N GLN A 31 -4.14 16.50 -4.29
CA GLN A 31 -2.75 16.46 -4.78
C GLN A 31 -2.49 17.51 -5.85
N ALA A 32 -3.41 17.69 -6.80
CA ALA A 32 -3.27 18.64 -7.89
C ALA A 32 -3.24 20.10 -7.41
N ARG A 33 -3.90 20.42 -6.28
CA ARG A 33 -3.92 21.76 -5.71
C ARG A 33 -2.75 22.04 -4.76
N GLU A 34 -2.37 21.04 -3.96
CA GLU A 34 -1.49 21.23 -2.81
C GLU A 34 -0.05 20.76 -3.03
N LEU A 35 0.16 19.83 -3.97
CA LEU A 35 1.44 19.19 -4.17
C LEU A 35 2.03 19.49 -5.54
N HIS A 36 3.35 19.54 -5.59
CA HIS A 36 4.12 19.65 -6.83
C HIS A 36 5.33 18.71 -6.81
N GLY A 37 5.86 18.41 -7.98
CA GLY A 37 6.99 17.49 -8.15
C GLY A 37 6.53 16.07 -8.50
N ARG A 38 7.15 15.06 -7.89
CA ARG A 38 6.87 13.64 -8.19
C ARG A 38 5.65 13.14 -7.39
N VAL A 39 4.49 13.66 -7.71
CA VAL A 39 3.22 13.24 -7.13
C VAL A 39 2.95 11.76 -7.47
N VAL A 40 2.44 11.01 -6.50
CA VAL A 40 2.05 9.61 -6.72
C VAL A 40 0.80 9.56 -7.58
N PRO A 41 0.81 8.82 -8.70
CA PRO A 41 -0.37 8.71 -9.56
C PRO A 41 -1.58 8.13 -8.81
N PRO A 42 -2.81 8.52 -9.16
CA PRO A 42 -4.03 8.06 -8.49
C PRO A 42 -4.15 6.53 -8.41
N GLU A 43 -3.80 5.81 -9.50
CA GLU A 43 -3.81 4.36 -9.58
C GLU A 43 -2.82 3.66 -8.65
N ASN A 44 -1.85 4.41 -8.11
CA ASN A 44 -0.85 3.92 -7.17
C ASN A 44 -1.13 4.31 -5.71
N LEU A 45 -2.26 4.98 -5.43
CA LEU A 45 -2.64 5.33 -4.06
C LEU A 45 -3.16 4.09 -3.31
N HIS A 46 -2.55 3.80 -2.16
CA HIS A 46 -2.90 2.64 -1.34
C HIS A 46 -2.42 2.83 0.10
N VAL A 47 -2.89 1.99 1.02
CA VAL A 47 -2.35 1.88 2.37
C VAL A 47 -1.55 0.59 2.48
N THR A 48 -0.22 0.68 2.53
CA THR A 48 0.64 -0.51 2.62
C THR A 48 0.45 -1.23 3.95
N LEU A 49 0.15 -2.52 3.90
CA LEU A 49 0.10 -3.41 5.07
C LEU A 49 1.46 -4.07 5.32
N ALA A 50 2.07 -4.64 4.29
CA ALA A 50 3.36 -5.29 4.38
C ALA A 50 4.14 -5.18 3.07
N PHE A 51 5.39 -4.75 3.14
CA PHE A 51 6.30 -4.74 1.99
C PHE A 51 7.21 -5.97 2.04
N LEU A 52 7.00 -6.91 1.11
CA LEU A 52 7.70 -8.20 1.10
C LEU A 52 9.01 -8.17 0.32
N GLY A 53 9.19 -7.14 -0.51
CA GLY A 53 10.37 -7.02 -1.37
C GLY A 53 10.40 -8.06 -2.48
N SER A 54 11.59 -8.47 -2.90
CA SER A 54 11.80 -9.45 -3.97
C SER A 54 11.63 -10.87 -3.43
N ARG A 55 10.61 -11.59 -3.90
CA ARG A 55 10.25 -12.95 -3.47
C ARG A 55 10.28 -13.92 -4.66
N PRO A 56 10.65 -15.20 -4.46
CA PRO A 56 10.43 -16.23 -5.47
C PRO A 56 8.96 -16.32 -5.87
N ALA A 57 8.65 -16.45 -7.15
CA ALA A 57 7.27 -16.57 -7.63
C ALA A 57 6.53 -17.76 -7.02
N GLY A 58 7.25 -18.82 -6.68
CA GLY A 58 6.67 -20.01 -6.01
C GLY A 58 6.13 -19.74 -4.60
N GLU A 59 6.47 -18.63 -3.96
CA GLU A 59 5.92 -18.24 -2.65
C GLU A 59 4.58 -17.49 -2.76
N LEU A 60 4.21 -17.03 -3.95
CA LEU A 60 3.00 -16.24 -4.16
C LEU A 60 1.72 -16.96 -3.66
N PRO A 61 1.48 -18.24 -3.95
CA PRO A 61 0.26 -18.91 -3.49
C PRO A 61 0.10 -18.93 -1.96
N VAL A 62 1.18 -19.17 -1.22
CA VAL A 62 1.13 -19.17 0.24
C VAL A 62 0.94 -17.77 0.82
N ILE A 63 1.53 -16.74 0.20
CA ILE A 63 1.34 -15.33 0.57
C ILE A 63 -0.12 -14.93 0.34
N LEU A 64 -0.71 -15.27 -0.80
CA LEU A 64 -2.12 -15.03 -1.09
C LEU A 64 -3.04 -15.71 -0.09
N GLY A 65 -2.76 -16.96 0.27
CA GLY A 65 -3.54 -17.68 1.28
C GLY A 65 -3.51 -17.03 2.67
N VAL A 66 -2.39 -16.41 3.06
CA VAL A 66 -2.32 -15.62 4.30
C VAL A 66 -3.20 -14.38 4.19
N LEU A 67 -3.12 -13.65 3.06
CA LEU A 67 -3.91 -12.44 2.85
C LEU A 67 -5.40 -12.75 2.83
N GLU A 68 -5.82 -13.81 2.13
CA GLU A 68 -7.22 -14.27 2.07
C GLU A 68 -7.81 -14.54 3.45
N ARG A 69 -7.12 -15.36 4.27
CA ARG A 69 -7.59 -15.67 5.63
C ARG A 69 -7.64 -14.42 6.52
N ALA A 70 -6.63 -13.58 6.45
CA ALA A 70 -6.59 -12.35 7.24
C ALA A 70 -7.70 -11.37 6.83
N ALA A 71 -8.01 -11.28 5.53
CA ALA A 71 -9.09 -10.45 5.01
C ALA A 71 -10.48 -10.98 5.40
N ALA A 72 -10.70 -12.29 5.32
CA ALA A 72 -11.98 -12.92 5.67
C ALA A 72 -12.40 -12.64 7.13
N ASP A 73 -11.43 -12.56 8.03
CA ASP A 73 -11.67 -12.31 9.46
C ASP A 73 -11.68 -10.81 9.83
N ALA A 74 -11.38 -9.92 8.89
CA ALA A 74 -11.31 -8.48 9.14
C ALA A 74 -12.63 -7.78 8.78
N ALA A 75 -13.14 -6.94 9.68
CA ALA A 75 -14.25 -6.04 9.36
C ALA A 75 -13.82 -4.99 8.31
N PRO A 76 -14.80 -4.38 7.57
CA PRO A 76 -14.52 -3.22 6.74
C PRO A 76 -13.81 -2.11 7.54
N LEU A 77 -12.81 -1.47 6.93
CA LEU A 77 -11.89 -0.57 7.63
C LEU A 77 -12.28 0.89 7.41
N ARG A 78 -12.56 1.61 8.50
CA ARG A 78 -12.75 3.07 8.49
C ARG A 78 -11.39 3.74 8.67
N LEU A 79 -11.05 4.62 7.71
CA LEU A 79 -9.82 5.40 7.74
C LEU A 79 -10.14 6.88 7.51
N ASP A 80 -9.59 7.75 8.35
CA ASP A 80 -9.78 9.20 8.26
C ASP A 80 -8.42 9.89 8.18
N VAL A 81 -8.26 10.86 7.28
CA VAL A 81 -7.03 11.64 7.14
C VAL A 81 -6.85 12.53 8.37
N THR A 82 -5.67 12.48 8.98
CA THR A 82 -5.34 13.26 10.18
C THR A 82 -4.25 14.30 9.97
N GLY A 83 -3.46 14.17 8.92
CA GLY A 83 -2.37 15.12 8.67
C GLY A 83 -1.52 14.77 7.47
N TYR A 84 -0.59 15.65 7.17
CA TYR A 84 0.48 15.43 6.20
C TYR A 84 1.83 15.36 6.91
N ARG A 85 2.67 14.43 6.50
CA ARG A 85 4.00 14.24 7.07
C ARG A 85 5.00 13.88 5.99
N GLU A 86 6.22 14.40 6.12
CA GLU A 86 7.35 14.00 5.28
C GLU A 86 8.32 13.11 6.04
N SER A 87 8.74 12.03 5.41
CA SER A 87 9.87 11.21 5.83
C SER A 87 11.15 11.60 5.06
N ARG A 88 12.12 10.70 4.99
CA ARG A 88 13.37 10.93 4.23
C ARG A 88 13.14 11.11 2.72
N SER A 89 12.18 10.39 2.13
CA SER A 89 12.01 10.28 0.67
C SER A 89 10.57 10.34 0.18
N VAL A 90 9.61 10.43 1.11
CA VAL A 90 8.19 10.49 0.75
C VAL A 90 7.41 11.47 1.61
N GLY A 91 6.44 12.14 0.99
CA GLY A 91 5.33 12.82 1.66
C GLY A 91 4.14 11.87 1.75
N MET A 92 3.48 11.83 2.89
CA MET A 92 2.39 10.93 3.19
C MET A 92 1.26 11.61 3.95
N LEU A 93 0.04 11.18 3.69
CA LEU A 93 -1.09 11.47 4.56
C LEU A 93 -1.14 10.42 5.66
N THR A 94 -1.16 10.87 6.91
CA THR A 94 -1.37 10.01 8.07
C THR A 94 -2.84 9.77 8.29
N LEU A 95 -3.19 8.57 8.74
CA LEU A 95 -4.58 8.14 8.87
C LEU A 95 -4.89 7.75 10.33
N ALA A 96 -6.09 8.06 10.78
CA ALA A 96 -6.67 7.50 11.99
C ALA A 96 -7.38 6.19 11.65
N ASP A 97 -7.26 5.24 12.57
CA ASP A 97 -7.95 3.96 12.62
C ASP A 97 -8.54 3.82 14.03
N GLU A 98 -9.65 4.52 14.26
CA GLU A 98 -10.23 4.64 15.62
C GLU A 98 -10.59 3.29 16.24
N ALA A 99 -11.08 2.36 15.43
CA ALA A 99 -11.43 1.02 15.91
C ALA A 99 -10.22 0.09 16.07
N GLY A 100 -9.04 0.49 15.57
CA GLY A 100 -7.84 -0.34 15.57
C GLY A 100 -7.90 -1.55 14.63
N ALA A 101 -8.93 -1.64 13.78
CA ALA A 101 -9.16 -2.79 12.91
C ALA A 101 -8.07 -2.94 11.84
N THR A 102 -7.61 -1.82 11.28
CA THR A 102 -6.53 -1.82 10.29
C THR A 102 -5.20 -2.23 10.92
N ALA A 103 -4.91 -1.72 12.11
CA ALA A 103 -3.72 -2.11 12.86
C ALA A 103 -3.75 -3.60 13.23
N ALA A 104 -4.90 -4.13 13.63
CA ALA A 104 -5.08 -5.55 13.93
C ALA A 104 -4.86 -6.43 12.69
N LEU A 105 -5.38 -6.02 11.52
CA LEU A 105 -5.15 -6.71 10.25
C LEU A 105 -3.66 -6.71 9.88
N ALA A 106 -2.98 -5.56 9.97
CA ALA A 106 -1.55 -5.46 9.71
C ALA A 106 -0.74 -6.36 10.64
N GLU A 107 -1.04 -6.35 11.95
CA GLU A 107 -0.36 -7.14 12.97
C GLU A 107 -0.50 -8.63 12.73
N ARG A 108 -1.70 -9.09 12.38
CA ARG A 108 -1.97 -10.48 12.03
C ARG A 108 -1.18 -10.92 10.79
N LEU A 109 -1.22 -10.10 9.73
CA LEU A 109 -0.44 -10.36 8.51
C LEU A 109 1.05 -10.45 8.80
N HIS A 110 1.59 -9.52 9.60
CA HIS A 110 3.00 -9.52 9.97
C HIS A 110 3.38 -10.80 10.71
N ALA A 111 2.57 -11.24 11.68
CA ALA A 111 2.84 -12.45 12.45
C ALA A 111 2.85 -13.71 11.56
N GLU A 112 1.82 -13.90 10.70
CA GLU A 112 1.74 -15.07 9.82
C GLU A 112 2.85 -15.06 8.75
N LEU A 113 3.14 -13.91 8.14
CA LEU A 113 4.19 -13.79 7.12
C LEU A 113 5.61 -13.95 7.71
N GLU A 114 5.84 -13.56 8.97
CA GLU A 114 7.09 -13.82 9.68
C GLU A 114 7.26 -15.31 9.96
N GLN A 115 6.22 -16.02 10.38
CA GLN A 115 6.24 -17.48 10.59
C GLN A 115 6.59 -18.24 9.29
N LEU A 116 6.15 -17.73 8.13
CA LEU A 116 6.48 -18.27 6.83
C LEU A 116 7.91 -17.88 6.36
N GLY A 117 8.60 -16.99 7.07
CA GLY A 117 9.92 -16.49 6.66
C GLY A 117 9.91 -15.60 5.41
N VAL A 118 8.75 -15.10 5.00
CA VAL A 118 8.59 -14.25 3.80
C VAL A 118 8.55 -12.76 4.12
N TYR A 119 8.48 -12.40 5.38
CA TYR A 119 8.46 -11.02 5.87
C TYR A 119 9.32 -10.88 7.11
N ARG A 120 9.89 -9.70 7.30
CA ARG A 120 10.57 -9.29 8.51
C ARG A 120 9.99 -7.97 8.97
N ARG A 121 9.48 -7.96 10.19
CA ARG A 121 8.89 -6.79 10.82
C ARG A 121 9.90 -5.64 10.96
N GLU A 122 9.47 -4.42 10.68
CA GLU A 122 10.25 -3.22 10.97
C GLU A 122 10.29 -2.97 12.49
N ALA A 123 11.39 -2.36 12.97
CA ALA A 123 11.53 -2.04 14.40
C ALA A 123 10.53 -0.99 14.88
N ARG A 124 10.05 -0.14 13.99
CA ARG A 124 9.03 0.88 14.31
C ARG A 124 7.62 0.30 14.24
N ARG A 125 6.74 0.84 15.09
CA ARG A 125 5.31 0.51 15.05
C ARG A 125 4.74 0.85 13.66
N TRP A 126 3.92 -0.06 13.12
CA TRP A 126 3.19 0.18 11.89
C TRP A 126 2.22 1.36 12.05
N LEU A 127 2.16 2.23 11.04
CA LEU A 127 1.32 3.42 11.00
C LEU A 127 0.56 3.46 9.68
N PRO A 128 -0.79 3.54 9.70
CA PRO A 128 -1.57 3.66 8.47
C PRO A 128 -1.30 5.00 7.79
N HIS A 129 -0.95 4.95 6.52
CA HIS A 129 -0.67 6.14 5.72
C HIS A 129 -0.86 5.88 4.23
N VAL A 130 -1.12 6.94 3.47
CA VAL A 130 -1.08 6.95 2.01
C VAL A 130 0.12 7.77 1.55
N THR A 131 1.04 7.17 0.80
CA THR A 131 2.13 7.92 0.17
C THR A 131 1.57 8.73 -1.00
N VAL A 132 1.75 10.05 -0.97
CA VAL A 132 1.18 10.97 -1.97
C VAL A 132 2.23 11.72 -2.78
N LEU A 133 3.48 11.75 -2.31
CA LEU A 133 4.59 12.45 -2.96
C LEU A 133 5.89 11.65 -2.77
N ARG A 134 6.77 11.69 -3.76
CA ARG A 134 8.14 11.13 -3.67
C ARG A 134 9.16 12.21 -3.99
N PHE A 135 10.29 12.20 -3.28
CA PHE A 135 11.37 13.17 -3.50
C PHE A 135 12.73 12.55 -3.19
N ARG A 136 13.77 13.13 -3.76
CA ARG A 136 15.17 12.83 -3.42
C ARG A 136 15.65 13.72 -2.28
N GLU A 137 15.25 15.00 -2.35
CA GLU A 137 15.51 16.01 -1.35
C GLU A 137 14.18 16.46 -0.74
N ARG A 138 14.12 16.53 0.58
CA ARG A 138 12.91 16.84 1.34
C ARG A 138 12.44 18.26 1.07
N PRO A 139 11.25 18.47 0.47
CA PRO A 139 10.78 19.80 0.07
C PRO A 139 10.29 20.67 1.24
N ARG A 140 10.02 20.06 2.40
CA ARG A 140 9.49 20.71 3.61
C ARG A 140 8.12 21.39 3.38
N LEU A 141 7.27 20.72 2.62
CA LEU A 141 5.90 21.18 2.38
C LEU A 141 5.06 21.13 3.66
N ARG A 142 4.07 22.01 3.72
CA ARG A 142 3.06 22.04 4.79
C ARG A 142 1.67 22.22 4.18
N PRO A 143 1.21 21.31 3.31
CA PRO A 143 -0.11 21.41 2.74
C PRO A 143 -1.16 21.20 3.83
N GLU A 144 -2.30 21.86 3.68
CA GLU A 144 -3.45 21.55 4.51
C GLU A 144 -3.99 20.18 4.12
N PRO A 145 -4.06 19.21 5.06
CA PRO A 145 -4.57 17.88 4.74
C PRO A 145 -6.05 17.93 4.39
N PRO A 146 -6.52 17.09 3.45
CA PRO A 146 -7.93 17.07 3.10
C PRO A 146 -8.78 16.54 4.26
N SER A 147 -9.92 17.16 4.53
CA SER A 147 -10.93 16.60 5.42
C SER A 147 -11.65 15.47 4.70
N LEU A 148 -11.11 14.27 4.82
CA LEU A 148 -11.51 13.09 4.07
C LEU A 148 -11.42 11.83 4.93
N GLY A 149 -12.46 11.01 4.84
CA GLY A 149 -12.47 9.66 5.40
C GLY A 149 -13.21 8.71 4.47
N TRP A 150 -12.91 7.42 4.55
CA TRP A 150 -13.55 6.40 3.72
C TRP A 150 -13.64 5.05 4.41
N MET A 151 -14.47 4.17 3.86
CA MET A 151 -14.51 2.76 4.20
C MET A 151 -13.78 1.97 3.13
N SER A 152 -12.82 1.16 3.52
CA SER A 152 -12.16 0.21 2.63
C SER A 152 -12.70 -1.20 2.87
N SER A 153 -12.99 -1.90 1.77
CA SER A 153 -13.56 -3.25 1.79
C SER A 153 -12.67 -4.32 1.16
N ASP A 154 -11.50 -3.92 0.67
CA ASP A 154 -10.61 -4.81 -0.07
C ASP A 154 -9.15 -4.66 0.36
N ALA A 155 -8.48 -5.81 0.52
CA ALA A 155 -7.04 -5.90 0.61
C ALA A 155 -6.49 -6.69 -0.59
N ALA A 156 -5.33 -6.29 -1.11
CA ALA A 156 -4.78 -6.86 -2.32
C ALA A 156 -3.28 -7.13 -2.23
N ALA A 157 -2.81 -8.10 -3.02
CA ALA A 157 -1.41 -8.31 -3.30
C ALA A 157 -1.02 -7.61 -4.60
N PHE A 158 0.06 -6.85 -4.54
CA PHE A 158 0.56 -6.05 -5.64
C PHE A 158 1.94 -6.50 -6.10
N LEU A 159 2.12 -6.52 -7.41
CA LEU A 159 3.42 -6.61 -8.05
C LEU A 159 3.93 -5.19 -8.35
N SER A 160 5.10 -4.86 -7.86
CA SER A 160 5.78 -3.59 -8.19
C SER A 160 6.74 -3.81 -9.36
N ARG A 161 6.42 -3.26 -10.51
CA ARG A 161 7.32 -3.24 -11.66
C ARG A 161 8.12 -1.94 -11.63
N LEU A 162 9.42 -2.08 -11.44
CA LEU A 162 10.34 -0.96 -11.58
C LEU A 162 10.59 -0.74 -13.07
N HIS A 163 10.27 0.46 -13.57
CA HIS A 163 10.71 0.85 -14.90
C HIS A 163 12.21 1.13 -14.89
N PRO A 164 12.95 0.79 -15.97
CA PRO A 164 14.33 1.23 -16.10
C PRO A 164 14.38 2.76 -15.96
N PRO A 165 15.49 3.30 -15.43
CA PRO A 165 15.64 4.74 -15.26
C PRO A 165 15.55 5.43 -16.63
N SER A 166 14.43 6.09 -16.86
CA SER A 166 14.18 6.95 -18.02
C SER A 166 13.81 8.33 -17.51
N PRO A 167 14.23 9.41 -18.17
CA PRO A 167 13.81 10.76 -17.81
C PRO A 167 12.28 10.95 -17.80
N ALA A 168 11.56 10.13 -18.58
CA ALA A 168 10.11 10.12 -18.68
C ALA A 168 9.42 9.10 -17.75
N ALA A 169 10.17 8.19 -17.08
CA ALA A 169 9.60 7.17 -16.22
C ALA A 169 9.34 7.76 -14.82
N THR A 170 8.12 8.17 -14.58
CA THR A 170 7.75 8.97 -13.41
C THR A 170 7.39 8.17 -12.18
N ALA A 171 6.95 6.91 -12.31
CA ALA A 171 6.54 6.09 -11.15
C ALA A 171 6.75 4.59 -11.42
N ALA A 172 6.93 3.80 -10.35
CA ALA A 172 6.75 2.36 -10.42
C ALA A 172 5.31 2.05 -10.82
N ARG A 173 5.11 1.07 -11.68
CA ARG A 173 3.77 0.58 -12.03
C ARG A 173 3.41 -0.54 -11.04
N TYR A 174 2.24 -0.42 -10.43
CA TYR A 174 1.68 -1.44 -9.57
C TYR A 174 0.61 -2.22 -10.31
N GLU A 175 0.68 -3.54 -10.22
CA GLU A 175 -0.27 -4.46 -10.82
C GLU A 175 -0.89 -5.28 -9.70
N VAL A 176 -2.22 -5.31 -9.63
CA VAL A 176 -2.96 -6.15 -8.68
C VAL A 176 -2.85 -7.59 -9.15
N LEU A 177 -2.28 -8.46 -8.33
CA LEU A 177 -2.18 -9.90 -8.61
C LEU A 177 -3.43 -10.63 -8.15
N ASP A 178 -3.95 -10.26 -6.99
CA ASP A 178 -5.20 -10.77 -6.44
C ASP A 178 -5.74 -9.81 -5.37
N SER A 179 -7.05 -9.88 -5.10
CA SER A 179 -7.70 -9.05 -4.07
C SER A 179 -8.78 -9.82 -3.33
N PHE A 180 -8.91 -9.54 -2.03
CA PHE A 180 -9.83 -10.23 -1.13
C PHE A 180 -10.68 -9.21 -0.38
N ARG A 181 -11.99 -9.49 -0.30
CA ARG A 181 -12.91 -8.66 0.47
C ARG A 181 -12.66 -8.84 1.96
N LEU A 182 -12.82 -7.73 2.69
CA LEU A 182 -12.79 -7.73 4.14
C LEU A 182 -14.16 -8.11 4.69
N GLY A 183 -14.19 -9.06 5.63
CA GLY A 183 -15.43 -9.51 6.24
C GLY A 183 -16.30 -10.34 5.31
N GLY A 184 -15.67 -11.16 4.47
CA GLY A 184 -16.34 -12.10 3.54
C GLY A 184 -16.90 -13.34 4.23
#